data_db47c8f4cb88c20f154cf5cb4a57c473
#
_entry.id   db47c8f4cb88c20f154cf5cb4a57c473
#
_cell.length_a   1.000
_cell.length_b   1.000
_cell.length_c   1.000
_cell.angle_alpha   90.00
_cell.angle_beta   90.00
_cell.angle_gamma   90.00
#
_symmetry.space_group_name_H-M   'P 1'
#
loop_
_entity.id
_entity.type
_entity.pdbx_description
1 polymer ?
#
loop_
_entity_poly.entity_id
_entity_poly.type
_entity_poly.pdbx_seq_one_letter_code
_entity_poly.pdbx_strand_id
1 'polypeptide(L)'
;MVKKEYQIQGINPKKIASVMMKNKPVSLKYSREVISNIKGKRVDKVMPWLKRILEHEEFLPLRKYNKKVAHRKGDSKGMTKVGRFPKRTIEAFIELLESVKSNADYKGLDSDNLLIHHMFASQGFSRMSYQSQGRISGKKRQKKSTHLEIIVMEAR
;
A
#
# COMPACT_ATOMS: atom_id res chain seq x y z
N MET A 1 18.08 -7.52 -18.67
CA MET A 1 17.20 -6.66 -17.85
C MET A 1 15.83 -7.29 -17.77
N VAL A 2 15.35 -7.70 -16.58
CA VAL A 2 14.00 -8.28 -16.44
C VAL A 2 12.97 -7.16 -16.63
N LYS A 3 12.14 -7.25 -17.66
CA LYS A 3 11.02 -6.31 -17.88
C LYS A 3 10.14 -6.31 -16.63
N LYS A 4 9.87 -5.13 -16.07
CA LYS A 4 8.88 -4.95 -15.02
C LYS A 4 7.50 -5.01 -15.65
N GLU A 5 6.81 -6.12 -15.50
CA GLU A 5 5.44 -6.27 -15.97
C GLU A 5 4.48 -5.76 -14.90
N TYR A 6 3.75 -4.68 -15.21
CA TYR A 6 2.66 -4.18 -14.40
C TYR A 6 1.36 -4.90 -14.76
N GLN A 7 0.46 -5.03 -13.78
CA GLN A 7 -0.84 -5.69 -13.98
C GLN A 7 -1.68 -4.99 -15.06
N ILE A 8 -1.56 -3.69 -15.19
CA ILE A 8 -2.22 -2.93 -16.25
C ILE A 8 -1.23 -2.69 -17.39
N GLN A 9 -1.70 -2.89 -18.62
CA GLN A 9 -0.95 -2.72 -19.86
C GLN A 9 -1.65 -1.72 -20.79
N GLY A 10 -0.98 -1.29 -21.86
CA GLY A 10 -1.59 -0.42 -22.89
C GLY A 10 -1.68 1.06 -22.53
N ILE A 11 -1.00 1.53 -21.46
CA ILE A 11 -0.96 2.95 -21.11
C ILE A 11 0.25 3.62 -21.77
N ASN A 12 0.06 4.85 -22.27
CA ASN A 12 1.15 5.62 -22.87
C ASN A 12 2.26 5.92 -21.84
N PRO A 13 3.49 5.41 -22.04
CA PRO A 13 4.57 5.52 -21.07
C PRO A 13 5.08 6.94 -20.83
N LYS A 14 4.84 7.86 -21.76
CA LYS A 14 5.27 9.27 -21.66
C LYS A 14 4.44 10.08 -20.64
N LYS A 15 3.20 9.68 -20.36
CA LYS A 15 2.26 10.41 -19.49
C LYS A 15 2.10 9.80 -18.11
N ILE A 16 2.90 8.80 -17.79
CA ILE A 16 2.79 8.07 -16.53
C ILE A 16 4.14 7.94 -15.83
N ALA A 17 4.11 8.00 -14.48
CA ALA A 17 5.19 7.50 -13.66
C ALA A 17 4.76 6.22 -12.96
N SER A 18 5.68 5.29 -12.81
CA SER A 18 5.38 3.97 -12.23
C SER A 18 6.50 3.48 -11.32
N VAL A 19 6.11 2.77 -10.27
CA VAL A 19 7.03 2.13 -9.33
C VAL A 19 6.49 0.75 -8.96
N MET A 20 7.40 -0.21 -8.79
CA MET A 20 7.10 -1.53 -8.26
C MET A 20 8.08 -1.87 -7.14
N MET A 21 7.55 -2.12 -5.95
CA MET A 21 8.30 -2.66 -4.82
C MET A 21 8.05 -4.16 -4.69
N LYS A 22 9.13 -4.95 -4.78
CA LYS A 22 9.04 -6.42 -4.70
C LYS A 22 9.35 -6.91 -3.28
N ASN A 23 8.59 -7.94 -2.84
CA ASN A 23 8.83 -8.68 -1.59
C ASN A 23 8.90 -7.83 -0.31
N LYS A 24 8.10 -6.76 -0.22
CA LYS A 24 8.00 -5.99 1.03
C LYS A 24 7.36 -6.84 2.14
N PRO A 25 7.85 -6.77 3.38
CA PRO A 25 7.34 -7.56 4.51
C PRO A 25 6.06 -6.95 5.10
N VAL A 26 5.06 -6.73 4.25
CA VAL A 26 3.77 -6.13 4.59
C VAL A 26 2.61 -7.08 4.36
N SER A 27 1.48 -6.83 5.02
CA SER A 27 0.29 -7.66 4.89
C SER A 27 -0.46 -7.40 3.60
N LEU A 28 -0.66 -8.41 2.77
CA LEU A 28 -1.47 -8.32 1.55
C LEU A 28 -2.90 -7.83 1.83
N LYS A 29 -3.52 -8.29 2.93
CA LYS A 29 -4.89 -7.87 3.29
C LYS A 29 -4.96 -6.38 3.61
N TYR A 30 -4.06 -5.88 4.46
CA TYR A 30 -3.99 -4.44 4.74
C TYR A 30 -3.60 -3.62 3.53
N SER A 31 -2.68 -4.10 2.69
CA SER A 31 -2.33 -3.43 1.44
C SER A 31 -3.53 -3.25 0.52
N ARG A 32 -4.37 -4.27 0.37
CA ARG A 32 -5.60 -4.18 -0.43
C ARG A 32 -6.63 -3.22 0.16
N GLU A 33 -6.72 -3.10 1.49
CA GLU A 33 -7.57 -2.10 2.14
C GLU A 33 -7.04 -0.68 1.92
N VAL A 34 -5.74 -0.45 2.04
CA VAL A 34 -5.13 0.85 1.73
C VAL A 34 -5.43 1.22 0.28
N ILE A 35 -5.14 0.32 -0.67
CA ILE A 35 -5.39 0.53 -2.10
C ILE A 35 -6.86 0.92 -2.38
N SER A 36 -7.82 0.23 -1.76
CA SER A 36 -9.24 0.54 -1.97
C SER A 36 -9.64 1.93 -1.47
N ASN A 37 -8.89 2.50 -0.53
CA ASN A 37 -9.14 3.83 -0.01
C ASN A 37 -8.42 4.95 -0.77
N ILE A 38 -7.32 4.65 -1.48
CA ILE A 38 -6.46 5.67 -2.12
C ILE A 38 -6.52 5.66 -3.66
N LYS A 39 -6.87 4.56 -4.29
CA LYS A 39 -6.98 4.46 -5.75
C LYS A 39 -7.95 5.52 -6.31
N GLY A 40 -7.56 6.20 -7.38
CA GLY A 40 -8.32 7.27 -8.00
C GLY A 40 -8.25 8.62 -7.26
N LYS A 41 -7.34 8.78 -6.29
CA LYS A 41 -7.15 10.04 -5.56
C LYS A 41 -5.82 10.69 -5.92
N ARG A 42 -5.72 12.01 -5.67
CA ARG A 42 -4.46 12.76 -5.84
C ARG A 42 -3.47 12.37 -4.74
N VAL A 43 -2.20 12.28 -5.12
CA VAL A 43 -1.10 11.89 -4.21
C VAL A 43 -1.01 12.87 -3.03
N ASP A 44 -1.14 14.17 -3.27
CA ASP A 44 -1.06 15.20 -2.24
C ASP A 44 -2.14 15.09 -1.16
N LYS A 45 -3.34 14.60 -1.51
CA LYS A 45 -4.42 14.34 -0.54
C LYS A 45 -4.22 13.02 0.21
N VAL A 46 -3.50 12.08 -0.38
CA VAL A 46 -3.27 10.75 0.19
C VAL A 46 -2.12 10.76 1.19
N MET A 47 -1.03 11.47 0.89
CA MET A 47 0.15 11.51 1.77
C MET A 47 -0.15 12.01 3.19
N PRO A 48 -0.84 13.16 3.40
CA PRO A 48 -1.20 13.61 4.75
C PRO A 48 -2.12 12.63 5.47
N TRP A 49 -3.07 12.00 4.74
CA TRP A 49 -3.96 11.01 5.33
C TRP A 49 -3.20 9.77 5.84
N LEU A 50 -2.22 9.26 5.09
CA LEU A 50 -1.39 8.14 5.55
C LEU A 50 -0.55 8.52 6.77
N LYS A 51 -0.04 9.76 6.85
CA LYS A 51 0.71 10.27 8.02
C LYS A 51 -0.18 10.31 9.26
N ARG A 52 -1.42 10.82 9.17
CA ARG A 52 -2.37 10.79 10.30
C ARG A 52 -2.68 9.39 10.81
N ILE A 53 -2.71 8.37 9.91
CA ILE A 53 -2.85 6.97 10.35
C ILE A 53 -1.60 6.49 11.11
N LEU A 54 -0.40 6.91 10.72
CA LEU A 54 0.84 6.60 11.43
C LEU A 54 0.88 7.20 12.83
N GLU A 55 0.41 8.43 12.97
CA GLU A 55 0.32 9.19 14.22
C GLU A 55 -0.86 8.75 15.11
N HIS A 56 -1.65 7.77 14.65
CA HIS A 56 -2.82 7.25 15.34
C HIS A 56 -4.00 8.22 15.48
N GLU A 57 -4.02 9.31 14.76
CA GLU A 57 -5.15 10.26 14.74
C GLU A 57 -6.36 9.67 14.02
N GLU A 58 -6.12 9.04 12.86
CA GLU A 58 -7.15 8.32 12.10
C GLU A 58 -6.79 6.84 11.97
N PHE A 59 -7.76 5.94 11.98
CA PHE A 59 -7.52 4.54 11.70
C PHE A 59 -7.80 4.18 10.23
N LEU A 60 -7.09 3.17 9.71
CA LEU A 60 -7.39 2.60 8.40
C LEU A 60 -8.74 1.86 8.46
N PRO A 61 -9.79 2.31 7.74
CA PRO A 61 -11.07 1.62 7.70
C PRO A 61 -10.95 0.31 6.93
N LEU A 62 -11.46 -0.78 7.52
CA LEU A 62 -11.47 -2.10 6.92
C LEU A 62 -12.85 -2.42 6.35
N ARG A 63 -12.96 -2.57 5.05
CA ARG A 63 -14.20 -2.83 4.33
C ARG A 63 -14.33 -4.29 3.89
N LYS A 64 -13.26 -4.88 3.36
CA LYS A 64 -13.25 -6.25 2.84
C LYS A 64 -12.83 -7.28 3.89
N TYR A 65 -11.84 -6.94 4.71
CA TYR A 65 -11.24 -7.84 5.71
C TYR A 65 -11.62 -7.44 7.13
N ASN A 66 -12.92 -7.26 7.37
CA ASN A 66 -13.48 -6.76 8.62
C ASN A 66 -14.08 -7.83 9.53
N LYS A 67 -14.25 -9.09 9.06
CA LYS A 67 -14.87 -10.18 9.84
C LYS A 67 -14.07 -10.46 11.12
N LYS A 68 -14.77 -10.55 12.27
CA LYS A 68 -14.19 -10.78 13.61
C LYS A 68 -13.17 -9.71 14.04
N VAL A 69 -13.28 -8.50 13.51
CA VAL A 69 -12.44 -7.37 13.89
C VAL A 69 -13.27 -6.37 14.70
N ALA A 70 -12.81 -6.06 15.93
CA ALA A 70 -13.50 -5.12 16.82
C ALA A 70 -13.49 -3.69 16.27
N HIS A 71 -14.50 -2.90 16.64
CA HIS A 71 -14.57 -1.47 16.36
C HIS A 71 -13.41 -0.72 17.01
N ARG A 72 -13.08 0.44 16.45
CA ARG A 72 -12.10 1.36 17.03
C ARG A 72 -12.79 2.64 17.46
N LYS A 73 -12.35 3.20 18.59
CA LYS A 73 -12.64 4.57 19.00
C LYS A 73 -11.73 5.51 18.18
N GLY A 74 -12.25 6.65 17.75
CA GLY A 74 -11.55 7.64 16.94
C GLY A 74 -12.13 7.80 15.55
N ASP A 75 -11.54 8.70 14.79
CA ASP A 75 -12.03 9.07 13.48
C ASP A 75 -11.52 8.17 12.36
N SER A 76 -12.32 8.03 11.34
CA SER A 76 -11.94 7.39 10.09
C SER A 76 -12.66 8.00 8.91
N LYS A 77 -12.09 7.86 7.72
CA LYS A 77 -12.78 8.19 6.48
C LYS A 77 -13.99 7.28 6.26
N GLY A 78 -15.18 7.83 6.44
CA GLY A 78 -16.44 7.16 6.15
C GLY A 78 -17.11 6.55 7.39
N MET A 79 -18.21 5.82 7.16
CA MET A 79 -19.09 5.32 8.22
C MET A 79 -18.59 4.02 8.89
N THR A 80 -17.43 3.51 8.50
CA THR A 80 -16.92 2.24 9.00
C THR A 80 -16.24 2.43 10.35
N LYS A 81 -16.76 1.79 11.41
CA LYS A 81 -16.17 1.79 12.75
C LYS A 81 -15.07 0.72 12.93
N VAL A 82 -14.93 -0.21 11.99
CA VAL A 82 -13.93 -1.27 12.04
C VAL A 82 -12.63 -0.79 11.42
N GLY A 83 -11.55 -0.81 12.17
CA GLY A 83 -10.25 -0.34 11.68
C GLY A 83 -9.06 -0.81 12.48
N ARG A 84 -7.88 -0.55 11.93
CA ARG A 84 -6.58 -0.87 12.55
C ARG A 84 -5.54 0.18 12.13
N PHE A 85 -4.41 0.17 12.82
CA PHE A 85 -3.23 0.99 12.53
C PHE A 85 -2.09 0.09 12.02
N PRO A 86 -2.07 -0.30 10.75
CA PRO A 86 -1.05 -1.20 10.21
C PRO A 86 0.25 -0.44 9.86
N LYS A 87 1.00 0.02 10.88
CA LYS A 87 2.16 0.89 10.78
C LYS A 87 3.11 0.50 9.64
N ARG A 88 3.66 -0.73 9.65
CA ARG A 88 4.59 -1.21 8.60
C ARG A 88 4.02 -1.14 7.18
N THR A 89 2.72 -1.37 7.03
CA THR A 89 2.07 -1.29 5.72
C THR A 89 1.98 0.16 5.27
N ILE A 90 1.57 1.06 6.16
CA ILE A 90 1.45 2.50 5.86
C ILE A 90 2.81 3.11 5.49
N GLU A 91 3.86 2.79 6.26
CA GLU A 91 5.25 3.22 5.96
C GLU A 91 5.69 2.80 4.56
N ALA A 92 5.43 1.53 4.17
CA ALA A 92 5.76 1.04 2.83
C ALA A 92 4.96 1.74 1.72
N PHE A 93 3.72 2.19 1.99
CA PHE A 93 2.95 2.97 1.03
C PHE A 93 3.44 4.41 0.91
N ILE A 94 3.89 5.03 1.99
CA ILE A 94 4.52 6.36 1.96
C ILE A 94 5.80 6.29 1.12
N GLU A 95 6.70 5.34 1.42
CA GLU A 95 7.92 5.08 0.63
C GLU A 95 7.62 4.88 -0.87
N LEU A 96 6.55 4.13 -1.18
CA LEU A 96 6.11 3.89 -2.56
C LEU A 96 5.64 5.17 -3.25
N LEU A 97 4.90 6.03 -2.55
CA LEU A 97 4.41 7.31 -3.07
C LEU A 97 5.54 8.33 -3.25
N GLU A 98 6.51 8.39 -2.34
CA GLU A 98 7.70 9.22 -2.47
C GLU A 98 8.53 8.78 -3.68
N SER A 99 8.75 7.48 -3.84
CA SER A 99 9.48 6.94 -4.99
C SER A 99 8.78 7.25 -6.32
N VAL A 100 7.44 7.23 -6.37
CA VAL A 100 6.72 7.54 -7.60
C VAL A 100 6.72 9.04 -7.90
N LYS A 101 6.72 9.92 -6.87
CA LYS A 101 6.91 11.36 -7.06
C LYS A 101 8.28 11.64 -7.69
N SER A 102 9.36 11.09 -7.13
CA SER A 102 10.71 11.24 -7.70
C SER A 102 10.81 10.73 -9.14
N ASN A 103 10.13 9.63 -9.47
CA ASN A 103 10.09 9.14 -10.85
C ASN A 103 9.25 10.04 -11.78
N ALA A 104 8.24 10.72 -11.26
CA ALA A 104 7.44 11.69 -12.02
C ALA A 104 8.28 12.93 -12.34
N ASP A 105 9.00 13.46 -11.34
CA ASP A 105 9.94 14.59 -11.52
C ASP A 105 11.00 14.27 -12.56
N TYR A 106 11.61 13.08 -12.48
CA TYR A 106 12.60 12.63 -13.48
C TYR A 106 12.03 12.58 -14.91
N LYS A 107 10.73 12.31 -15.07
CA LYS A 107 10.04 12.30 -16.37
C LYS A 107 9.52 13.66 -16.81
N GLY A 108 9.68 14.71 -16.01
CA GLY A 108 9.17 16.06 -16.27
C GLY A 108 7.64 16.16 -16.13
N LEU A 109 7.02 15.30 -15.34
CA LEU A 109 5.61 15.39 -14.99
C LEU A 109 5.44 16.30 -13.75
N ASP A 110 4.32 17.02 -13.66
CA ASP A 110 3.99 17.83 -12.50
C ASP A 110 3.73 16.94 -11.27
N SER A 111 4.70 16.91 -10.34
CA SER A 111 4.66 16.07 -9.13
C SER A 111 3.56 16.47 -8.14
N ASP A 112 3.08 17.71 -8.21
CA ASP A 112 2.04 18.21 -7.31
C ASP A 112 0.63 17.85 -7.80
N ASN A 113 0.47 17.55 -9.09
CA ASN A 113 -0.80 17.20 -9.71
C ASN A 113 -0.93 15.73 -10.10
N LEU A 114 -0.34 14.82 -9.35
CA LEU A 114 -0.37 13.39 -9.65
C LEU A 114 -1.66 12.71 -9.18
N LEU A 115 -2.33 11.98 -10.07
CA LEU A 115 -3.47 11.13 -9.82
C LEU A 115 -3.05 9.65 -9.78
N ILE A 116 -3.45 8.92 -8.76
CA ILE A 116 -3.23 7.48 -8.67
C ILE A 116 -4.17 6.76 -9.63
N HIS A 117 -3.70 6.47 -10.83
CA HIS A 117 -4.49 5.80 -11.87
C HIS A 117 -4.65 4.31 -11.56
N HIS A 118 -3.55 3.62 -11.30
CA HIS A 118 -3.55 2.19 -10.98
C HIS A 118 -2.71 1.90 -9.76
N MET A 119 -3.20 0.98 -8.94
CA MET A 119 -2.46 0.44 -7.80
C MET A 119 -2.92 -0.99 -7.54
N PHE A 120 -1.95 -1.87 -7.32
CA PHE A 120 -2.21 -3.28 -7.08
C PHE A 120 -1.25 -3.87 -6.04
N ALA A 121 -1.70 -4.88 -5.33
CA ALA A 121 -0.89 -5.64 -4.40
C ALA A 121 -1.07 -7.15 -4.67
N SER A 122 0.04 -7.83 -4.92
CA SER A 122 0.08 -9.27 -5.13
C SER A 122 0.90 -9.97 -4.06
N GLN A 123 0.68 -11.26 -3.89
CA GLN A 123 1.45 -12.06 -2.96
C GLN A 123 2.86 -12.28 -3.50
N GLY A 124 3.85 -11.95 -2.70
CA GLY A 124 5.24 -12.22 -2.98
C GLY A 124 5.72 -13.56 -2.40
N PHE A 125 7.03 -13.72 -2.36
CA PHE A 125 7.67 -14.92 -1.82
C PHE A 125 7.36 -15.09 -0.34
N SER A 126 7.13 -16.32 0.10
CA SER A 126 6.93 -16.64 1.50
C SER A 126 8.07 -17.51 2.02
N ARG A 127 8.62 -17.12 3.18
CA ARG A 127 9.68 -17.89 3.87
C ARG A 127 9.09 -18.69 5.02
N MET A 128 9.49 -19.95 5.12
CA MET A 128 9.19 -20.76 6.29
C MET A 128 10.16 -20.42 7.42
N SER A 129 9.65 -20.37 8.63
CA SER A 129 10.44 -20.24 9.85
C SER A 129 9.83 -21.13 10.94
N TYR A 130 10.65 -21.51 11.91
CA TYR A 130 10.23 -22.34 13.02
C TYR A 130 10.27 -21.53 14.31
N GLN A 131 9.35 -21.84 15.23
CA GLN A 131 9.41 -21.29 16.57
C GLN A 131 10.54 -22.00 17.32
N SER A 132 11.53 -21.24 17.81
CA SER A 132 12.73 -21.78 18.44
C SER A 132 12.53 -22.13 19.92
N GLN A 133 11.59 -21.44 20.60
CA GLN A 133 11.45 -21.52 22.05
C GLN A 133 9.99 -21.66 22.50
N GLY A 134 9.79 -22.11 23.72
CA GLY A 134 8.50 -22.22 24.39
C GLY A 134 7.75 -23.53 24.09
N ARG A 135 6.57 -23.69 24.69
CA ARG A 135 5.70 -24.88 24.59
C ARG A 135 5.35 -25.28 23.16
N ILE A 136 5.41 -24.34 22.21
CA ILE A 136 5.13 -24.55 20.79
C ILE A 136 6.41 -24.55 19.94
N SER A 137 7.54 -24.94 20.53
CA SER A 137 8.81 -25.14 19.84
C SER A 137 8.64 -26.07 18.62
N GLY A 138 9.33 -25.77 17.51
CA GLY A 138 9.19 -26.51 16.25
C GLY A 138 7.97 -26.16 15.40
N LYS A 139 7.01 -25.35 15.89
CA LYS A 139 5.85 -24.94 15.10
C LYS A 139 6.27 -24.16 13.86
N LYS A 140 5.83 -24.63 12.71
CA LYS A 140 6.05 -23.96 11.42
C LYS A 140 5.32 -22.63 11.35
N ARG A 141 6.02 -21.58 10.94
CA ARG A 141 5.47 -20.23 10.70
C ARG A 141 5.82 -19.78 9.29
N GLN A 142 4.89 -19.15 8.62
CA GLN A 142 5.09 -18.62 7.29
C GLN A 142 5.20 -17.09 7.34
N LYS A 143 6.36 -16.56 7.00
CA LYS A 143 6.59 -15.12 6.81
C LYS A 143 6.26 -14.76 5.37
N LYS A 144 5.13 -14.08 5.18
CA LYS A 144 4.63 -13.66 3.85
C LYS A 144 5.22 -12.32 3.46
N SER A 145 5.43 -12.12 2.16
CA SER A 145 5.75 -10.81 1.57
C SER A 145 4.71 -10.41 0.53
N THR A 146 4.72 -9.16 0.13
CA THR A 146 3.78 -8.58 -0.82
C THR A 146 4.53 -7.74 -1.84
N HIS A 147 4.16 -7.86 -3.12
CA HIS A 147 4.55 -6.92 -4.16
C HIS A 147 3.55 -5.78 -4.18
N LEU A 148 4.05 -4.55 -4.30
CA LEU A 148 3.24 -3.34 -4.42
C LEU A 148 3.59 -2.68 -5.74
N GLU A 149 2.60 -2.34 -6.54
CA GLU A 149 2.77 -1.59 -7.77
C GLU A 149 1.86 -0.37 -7.79
N ILE A 150 2.37 0.71 -8.35
CA ILE A 150 1.63 1.95 -8.54
C ILE A 150 1.95 2.55 -9.92
N ILE A 151 0.93 3.12 -10.53
CA ILE A 151 1.05 3.94 -11.72
C ILE A 151 0.26 5.22 -11.45
N VAL A 152 0.92 6.35 -11.60
CA VAL A 152 0.32 7.67 -11.51
C VAL A 152 0.36 8.35 -12.86
N MET A 153 -0.57 9.25 -13.07
CA MET A 153 -0.66 10.12 -14.23
C MET A 153 -0.90 11.56 -13.77
N GLU A 154 -0.52 12.49 -14.58
CA GLU A 154 -0.81 13.90 -14.35
C GLU A 154 -2.33 14.13 -14.42
N ALA A 155 -2.88 14.81 -13.40
CA ALA A 155 -4.29 15.19 -13.40
C ALA A 155 -4.49 16.35 -14.35
N ARG A 156 -5.48 16.22 -15.24
CA ARG A 156 -5.94 17.31 -16.09
C ARG A 156 -6.78 18.30 -15.32
#